data_b896a8653bd58053ba8dff321020115d
#
_entry.id   b896a8653bd58053ba8dff321020115d
#
_cell.length_a   1.000
_cell.length_b   1.000
_cell.length_c   1.000
_cell.angle_alpha   90.00
_cell.angle_beta   90.00
_cell.angle_gamma   90.00
#
_symmetry.space_group_name_H-M   'P 1'
#
loop_
_entity.id
_entity.type
_entity.pdbx_description
1 polymer ?
#
loop_
_entity_poly.entity_id
_entity_poly.type
_entity_poly.pdbx_seq_one_letter_code
_entity_poly.pdbx_strand_id
1 'polypeptide(L)'
;ILYYTGKIHKIGETHEGASQMDWMPQEQERGITITSAATTAFWKDHRVNIIDTPGHVDFTIEVERSLRVLDGAITVLDAQSGVEPQTENVWRQATTYGVPRLVFVNKMDKIGADFDYSMTTLHDRLQANAHAVQMPIGAEDKFEGVIDLIEMKADLYDEDELGTKWDTVDAVSYTHLRAHETPE
;
A
#
# COMPACT_ATOMS: atom_id res chain seq x y z
N ILE A 1 -2.42 -6.09 7.82
CA ILE A 1 -3.67 -5.76 8.55
C ILE A 1 -4.14 -6.96 9.38
N LEU A 2 -4.41 -8.13 8.80
CA LEU A 2 -5.00 -9.28 9.48
C LEU A 2 -4.16 -9.78 10.69
N TYR A 3 -2.84 -9.69 10.61
CA TYR A 3 -1.94 -10.04 11.70
C TYR A 3 -2.08 -9.05 12.88
N TYR A 4 -1.99 -7.75 12.62
CA TYR A 4 -2.09 -6.71 13.66
C TYR A 4 -3.48 -6.61 14.30
N THR A 5 -4.52 -7.05 13.59
CA THR A 5 -5.89 -7.15 14.15
C THR A 5 -6.13 -8.47 14.89
N GLY A 6 -5.11 -9.33 15.00
CA GLY A 6 -5.22 -10.64 15.68
C GLY A 6 -6.07 -11.68 14.95
N LYS A 7 -6.42 -11.40 13.68
CA LYS A 7 -7.21 -12.34 12.87
C LYS A 7 -6.40 -13.55 12.43
N ILE A 8 -5.10 -13.36 12.20
CA ILE A 8 -4.13 -14.41 11.85
C ILE A 8 -2.97 -14.38 12.84
N HIS A 9 -2.34 -15.53 13.07
CA HIS A 9 -1.26 -15.67 14.04
C HIS A 9 0.14 -15.55 13.43
N LYS A 10 0.24 -15.56 12.10
CA LYS A 10 1.51 -15.48 11.37
C LYS A 10 1.32 -14.61 10.13
N ILE A 11 2.31 -13.76 9.83
CA ILE A 11 2.39 -13.07 8.55
C ILE A 11 2.76 -14.12 7.50
N GLY A 12 1.88 -14.33 6.52
CA GLY A 12 2.13 -15.24 5.41
C GLY A 12 2.79 -14.52 4.25
N GLU A 13 3.78 -15.15 3.64
CA GLU A 13 4.35 -14.68 2.37
C GLU A 13 3.54 -15.26 1.20
N THR A 14 3.29 -14.43 0.19
CA THR A 14 2.54 -14.82 -1.02
C THR A 14 3.25 -15.93 -1.80
N HIS A 15 4.59 -15.98 -1.74
CA HIS A 15 5.39 -17.00 -2.42
C HIS A 15 5.27 -18.40 -1.82
N GLU A 16 4.81 -18.52 -0.58
CA GLU A 16 4.59 -19.81 0.08
C GLU A 16 3.13 -20.30 0.00
N GLY A 17 2.26 -19.62 -0.75
CA GLY A 17 0.82 -19.94 -0.82
C GLY A 17 0.09 -19.75 0.52
N ALA A 18 0.67 -18.98 1.43
CA ALA A 18 0.17 -18.79 2.80
C ALA A 18 -0.77 -17.58 2.94
N SER A 19 -1.14 -16.91 1.83
CA SER A 19 -2.10 -15.80 1.85
C SER A 19 -3.50 -16.32 2.20
N GLN A 20 -4.07 -15.81 3.28
CA GLN A 20 -5.43 -16.21 3.71
C GLN A 20 -6.54 -15.66 2.81
N MET A 21 -6.26 -14.67 1.98
CA MET A 21 -7.23 -14.10 1.06
C MET A 21 -7.24 -14.86 -0.28
N ASP A 22 -6.14 -15.50 -0.66
CA ASP A 22 -6.05 -16.36 -1.84
C ASP A 22 -6.48 -17.79 -1.49
N TRP A 23 -7.78 -18.03 -1.51
CA TRP A 23 -8.38 -19.29 -1.07
C TRP A 23 -8.47 -20.37 -2.16
N MET A 24 -8.31 -19.98 -3.45
CA MET A 24 -8.35 -20.91 -4.56
C MET A 24 -6.98 -21.58 -4.78
N PRO A 25 -6.92 -22.90 -5.04
CA PRO A 25 -5.65 -23.56 -5.32
C PRO A 25 -4.86 -22.94 -6.47
N GLN A 26 -5.56 -22.40 -7.48
CA GLN A 26 -4.94 -21.73 -8.64
C GLN A 26 -4.32 -20.38 -8.27
N GLU A 27 -4.87 -19.65 -7.30
CA GLU A 27 -4.30 -18.42 -6.77
C GLU A 27 -3.02 -18.71 -6.00
N GLN A 28 -3.05 -19.72 -5.15
CA GLN A 28 -1.90 -20.16 -4.36
C GLN A 28 -0.77 -20.71 -5.24
N GLU A 29 -1.10 -21.48 -6.28
CA GLU A 29 -0.12 -22.04 -7.21
C GLU A 29 0.56 -20.96 -8.07
N ARG A 30 -0.19 -19.94 -8.48
CA ARG A 30 0.31 -18.86 -9.35
C ARG A 30 0.82 -17.65 -8.57
N GLY A 31 0.53 -17.54 -7.28
CA GLY A 31 0.87 -16.39 -6.45
C GLY A 31 0.17 -15.08 -6.87
N ILE A 32 -1.03 -15.19 -7.47
CA ILE A 32 -1.84 -14.05 -7.90
C ILE A 32 -3.29 -14.22 -7.46
N THR A 33 -3.91 -13.16 -7.00
CA THR A 33 -5.35 -13.11 -6.70
C THR A 33 -6.16 -13.14 -8.00
N ILE A 34 -7.13 -14.02 -8.11
CA ILE A 34 -8.02 -14.16 -9.28
C ILE A 34 -9.42 -13.64 -8.95
N THR A 35 -9.93 -13.98 -7.77
CA THR A 35 -11.29 -13.63 -7.33
C THR A 35 -11.21 -12.71 -6.11
N SER A 36 -12.11 -11.72 -6.04
CA SER A 36 -12.18 -10.85 -4.87
C SER A 36 -12.55 -11.65 -3.61
N ALA A 37 -11.79 -11.46 -2.56
CA ALA A 37 -12.03 -12.07 -1.25
C ALA A 37 -12.46 -11.02 -0.23
N ALA A 38 -13.42 -11.35 0.63
CA ALA A 38 -13.91 -10.45 1.66
C ALA A 38 -13.68 -11.03 3.05
N THR A 39 -13.22 -10.19 3.97
CA THR A 39 -13.06 -10.57 5.38
C THR A 39 -13.37 -9.40 6.29
N THR A 40 -13.61 -9.69 7.57
CA THR A 40 -13.86 -8.68 8.59
C THR A 40 -12.78 -8.77 9.67
N ALA A 41 -12.22 -7.62 10.03
CA ALA A 41 -11.32 -7.46 11.16
C ALA A 41 -11.85 -6.40 12.12
N PHE A 42 -11.33 -6.37 13.35
CA PHE A 42 -11.68 -5.36 14.34
C PHE A 42 -10.40 -4.62 14.76
N TRP A 43 -10.47 -3.30 14.77
CA TRP A 43 -9.35 -2.45 15.15
C TRP A 43 -9.83 -1.22 15.91
N LYS A 44 -9.30 -1.00 17.14
CA LYS A 44 -9.65 0.15 17.99
C LYS A 44 -11.19 0.37 18.07
N ASP A 45 -11.92 -0.69 18.40
CA ASP A 45 -13.39 -0.72 18.51
C ASP A 45 -14.17 -0.45 17.20
N HIS A 46 -13.46 -0.44 16.06
CA HIS A 46 -14.09 -0.33 14.76
C HIS A 46 -14.11 -1.69 14.05
N ARG A 47 -15.22 -1.96 13.39
CA ARG A 47 -15.35 -3.09 12.46
C ARG A 47 -14.89 -2.65 11.10
N VAL A 48 -13.87 -3.32 10.57
CA VAL A 48 -13.29 -3.05 9.24
C VAL A 48 -13.60 -4.24 8.34
N ASN A 49 -14.38 -4.00 7.28
CA ASN A 49 -14.63 -4.99 6.24
C ASN A 49 -13.61 -4.75 5.13
N ILE A 50 -12.82 -5.78 4.83
CA ILE A 50 -11.73 -5.72 3.85
C ILE A 50 -12.15 -6.52 2.64
N ILE A 51 -12.08 -5.92 1.46
CA ILE A 51 -12.22 -6.62 0.18
C ILE A 51 -10.87 -6.54 -0.51
N ASP A 52 -10.25 -7.69 -0.70
CA ASP A 52 -9.03 -7.83 -1.47
C ASP A 52 -9.39 -8.13 -2.92
N THR A 53 -8.87 -7.35 -3.85
CA THR A 53 -9.21 -7.42 -5.27
C THR A 53 -7.99 -7.78 -6.10
N PRO A 54 -8.17 -8.56 -7.20
CA PRO A 54 -7.07 -8.88 -8.09
C PRO A 54 -6.48 -7.61 -8.73
N GLY A 55 -5.14 -7.56 -8.83
CA GLY A 55 -4.43 -6.48 -9.50
C GLY A 55 -4.23 -6.67 -11.00
N HIS A 56 -4.66 -7.81 -11.57
CA HIS A 56 -4.42 -8.13 -12.97
C HIS A 56 -5.51 -7.59 -13.91
N VAL A 57 -5.12 -7.14 -15.12
CA VAL A 57 -6.03 -6.55 -16.11
C VAL A 57 -7.20 -7.44 -16.49
N ASP A 58 -7.00 -8.76 -16.51
CA ASP A 58 -8.02 -9.73 -16.90
C ASP A 58 -9.20 -9.80 -15.90
N PHE A 59 -9.02 -9.30 -14.68
CA PHE A 59 -9.98 -9.38 -13.59
C PHE A 59 -10.61 -8.03 -13.21
N THR A 60 -10.59 -7.06 -14.11
CA THR A 60 -11.11 -5.69 -13.89
C THR A 60 -12.58 -5.68 -13.43
N ILE A 61 -13.39 -6.64 -13.86
CA ILE A 61 -14.80 -6.75 -13.47
C ILE A 61 -14.99 -7.01 -11.98
N GLU A 62 -14.08 -7.75 -11.35
CA GLU A 62 -14.11 -8.01 -9.91
C GLU A 62 -13.84 -6.72 -9.13
N VAL A 63 -12.90 -5.90 -9.62
CA VAL A 63 -12.61 -4.58 -9.04
C VAL A 63 -13.84 -3.68 -9.16
N GLU A 64 -14.47 -3.62 -10.33
CA GLU A 64 -15.64 -2.77 -10.56
C GLU A 64 -16.84 -3.17 -9.66
N ARG A 65 -17.08 -4.46 -9.48
CA ARG A 65 -18.12 -4.94 -8.55
C ARG A 65 -17.84 -4.50 -7.12
N SER A 66 -16.58 -4.57 -6.69
CA SER A 66 -16.16 -4.18 -5.35
C SER A 66 -16.34 -2.68 -5.12
N LEU A 67 -15.99 -1.84 -6.10
CA LEU A 67 -16.09 -0.37 -6.00
C LEU A 67 -17.51 0.13 -5.66
N ARG A 68 -18.55 -0.63 -5.98
CA ARG A 68 -19.96 -0.26 -5.71
C ARG A 68 -20.33 -0.26 -4.24
N VAL A 69 -19.56 -0.95 -3.40
CA VAL A 69 -19.85 -1.15 -1.98
C VAL A 69 -18.77 -0.61 -1.05
N LEU A 70 -17.72 0.01 -1.60
CA LEU A 70 -16.60 0.52 -0.82
C LEU A 70 -16.88 1.91 -0.27
N ASP A 71 -16.57 2.12 1.00
CA ASP A 71 -16.51 3.44 1.66
C ASP A 71 -15.20 4.16 1.35
N GLY A 72 -14.14 3.42 1.03
CA GLY A 72 -12.82 3.91 0.66
C GLY A 72 -11.96 2.80 0.06
N ALA A 73 -10.91 3.16 -0.65
CA ALA A 73 -9.98 2.22 -1.27
C ALA A 73 -8.53 2.55 -0.92
N ILE A 74 -7.70 1.52 -0.84
CA ILE A 74 -6.25 1.63 -0.77
C ILE A 74 -5.70 1.17 -2.12
N THR A 75 -5.11 2.11 -2.87
CA THR A 75 -4.39 1.81 -4.10
C THR A 75 -2.95 1.47 -3.74
N VAL A 76 -2.51 0.26 -4.06
CA VAL A 76 -1.14 -0.18 -3.79
C VAL A 76 -0.31 -0.02 -5.06
N LEU A 77 0.77 0.74 -4.99
CA LEU A 77 1.74 0.92 -6.07
C LEU A 77 3.02 0.14 -5.74
N ASP A 78 3.66 -0.40 -6.77
CA ASP A 78 5.04 -0.87 -6.68
C ASP A 78 5.96 0.36 -6.79
N ALA A 79 6.84 0.57 -5.81
CA ALA A 79 7.74 1.73 -5.75
C ALA A 79 8.67 1.86 -6.96
N GLN A 80 8.96 0.77 -7.65
CA GLN A 80 9.78 0.74 -8.85
C GLN A 80 8.99 1.18 -10.10
N SER A 81 7.72 0.78 -10.19
CA SER A 81 6.88 0.98 -11.40
C SER A 81 6.03 2.25 -11.33
N GLY A 82 5.68 2.71 -10.14
CA GLY A 82 4.73 3.79 -9.96
C GLY A 82 3.35 3.45 -10.52
N VAL A 83 2.70 4.40 -11.17
CA VAL A 83 1.38 4.21 -11.79
C VAL A 83 1.53 3.44 -13.10
N GLU A 84 0.87 2.29 -13.20
CA GLU A 84 0.79 1.43 -14.37
C GLU A 84 -0.56 1.58 -15.10
N PRO A 85 -0.69 1.11 -16.35
CA PRO A 85 -1.95 1.22 -17.12
C PRO A 85 -3.17 0.63 -16.40
N GLN A 86 -2.99 -0.45 -15.63
CA GLN A 86 -4.05 -1.03 -14.81
C GLN A 86 -4.48 -0.08 -13.69
N THR A 87 -3.52 0.59 -13.05
CA THR A 87 -3.79 1.60 -12.03
C THR A 87 -4.66 2.72 -12.59
N GLU A 88 -4.38 3.20 -13.81
CA GLU A 88 -5.16 4.26 -14.47
C GLU A 88 -6.63 3.83 -14.67
N ASN A 89 -6.84 2.57 -15.10
CA ASN A 89 -8.18 2.04 -15.32
C ASN A 89 -8.98 1.97 -14.01
N VAL A 90 -8.40 1.38 -12.97
CA VAL A 90 -9.04 1.25 -11.66
C VAL A 90 -9.26 2.61 -11.01
N TRP A 91 -8.31 3.53 -11.16
CA TRP A 91 -8.42 4.90 -10.66
C TRP A 91 -9.60 5.65 -11.27
N ARG A 92 -9.77 5.56 -12.59
CA ARG A 92 -10.89 6.17 -13.31
C ARG A 92 -12.23 5.57 -12.87
N GLN A 93 -12.32 4.25 -12.71
CA GLN A 93 -13.51 3.58 -12.19
C GLN A 93 -13.84 4.06 -10.77
N ALA A 94 -12.85 4.10 -9.87
CA ALA A 94 -13.06 4.59 -8.51
C ALA A 94 -13.54 6.06 -8.49
N THR A 95 -13.05 6.89 -9.42
CA THR A 95 -13.54 8.26 -9.59
C THR A 95 -15.00 8.30 -10.01
N THR A 96 -15.40 7.43 -10.94
CA THR A 96 -16.79 7.32 -11.40
C THR A 96 -17.75 6.93 -10.27
N TYR A 97 -17.31 6.04 -9.39
CA TYR A 97 -18.09 5.62 -8.20
C TYR A 97 -17.94 6.56 -6.99
N GLY A 98 -17.14 7.61 -7.10
CA GLY A 98 -16.92 8.57 -6.01
C GLY A 98 -16.20 8.00 -4.79
N VAL A 99 -15.42 6.93 -4.96
CA VAL A 99 -14.71 6.25 -3.87
C VAL A 99 -13.46 7.04 -3.49
N PRO A 100 -13.32 7.53 -2.24
CA PRO A 100 -12.10 8.18 -1.76
C PRO A 100 -10.95 7.16 -1.67
N ARG A 101 -9.72 7.64 -1.87
CA ARG A 101 -8.54 6.77 -2.00
C ARG A 101 -7.39 7.24 -1.14
N LEU A 102 -6.73 6.25 -0.53
CA LEU A 102 -5.37 6.37 -0.03
C LEU A 102 -4.45 5.61 -0.98
N VAL A 103 -3.23 6.10 -1.17
CA VAL A 103 -2.21 5.40 -1.94
C VAL A 103 -1.16 4.86 -0.99
N PHE A 104 -0.80 3.60 -1.17
CA PHE A 104 0.27 2.94 -0.44
C PHE A 104 1.37 2.56 -1.42
N VAL A 105 2.55 3.15 -1.27
CA VAL A 105 3.74 2.82 -2.06
C VAL A 105 4.43 1.65 -1.38
N ASN A 106 4.40 0.50 -2.02
CA ASN A 106 4.89 -0.78 -1.50
C ASN A 106 6.23 -1.15 -2.12
N LYS A 107 6.96 -2.05 -1.48
CA LYS A 107 8.24 -2.59 -1.94
C LYS A 107 9.34 -1.53 -2.02
N MET A 108 9.39 -0.65 -1.02
CA MET A 108 10.45 0.35 -0.88
C MET A 108 11.85 -0.26 -0.66
N ASP A 109 11.90 -1.54 -0.27
CA ASP A 109 13.08 -2.37 -0.10
C ASP A 109 13.65 -2.95 -1.41
N LYS A 110 12.92 -2.83 -2.52
CA LYS A 110 13.39 -3.35 -3.82
C LYS A 110 14.38 -2.41 -4.49
N ILE A 111 15.33 -3.01 -5.24
CA ILE A 111 16.24 -2.27 -6.11
C ILE A 111 15.43 -1.49 -7.15
N GLY A 112 15.73 -0.19 -7.30
CA GLY A 112 15.00 0.73 -8.18
C GLY A 112 13.73 1.32 -7.56
N ALA A 113 13.50 1.12 -6.27
CA ALA A 113 12.39 1.75 -5.56
C ALA A 113 12.60 3.27 -5.45
N ASP A 114 11.60 4.03 -5.87
CA ASP A 114 11.64 5.48 -5.86
C ASP A 114 10.26 6.05 -5.48
N PHE A 115 10.20 6.65 -4.30
CA PHE A 115 8.96 7.26 -3.78
C PHE A 115 8.58 8.51 -4.56
N ASP A 116 9.54 9.36 -4.90
CA ASP A 116 9.28 10.64 -5.59
C ASP A 116 8.86 10.38 -7.04
N TYR A 117 9.42 9.36 -7.69
CA TYR A 117 8.91 8.87 -8.97
C TYR A 117 7.47 8.41 -8.86
N SER A 118 7.12 7.62 -7.84
CA SER A 118 5.75 7.18 -7.61
C SER A 118 4.79 8.36 -7.43
N MET A 119 5.18 9.38 -6.66
CA MET A 119 4.41 10.61 -6.48
C MET A 119 4.24 11.39 -7.79
N THR A 120 5.33 11.52 -8.57
CA THR A 120 5.30 12.18 -9.89
C THR A 120 4.33 11.49 -10.83
N THR A 121 4.33 10.15 -10.87
CA THR A 121 3.40 9.40 -11.73
C THR A 121 1.93 9.55 -11.32
N LEU A 122 1.63 9.74 -10.02
CA LEU A 122 0.28 10.06 -9.55
C LEU A 122 -0.21 11.41 -10.10
N HIS A 123 0.66 12.42 -10.08
CA HIS A 123 0.33 13.74 -10.61
C HIS A 123 0.21 13.73 -12.13
N ASP A 124 1.19 13.19 -12.83
CA ASP A 124 1.30 13.28 -14.30
C ASP A 124 0.29 12.38 -15.01
N ARG A 125 0.13 11.14 -14.56
CA ARG A 125 -0.71 10.14 -15.24
C ARG A 125 -2.16 10.13 -14.76
N LEU A 126 -2.40 10.39 -13.46
CA LEU A 126 -3.74 10.36 -12.88
C LEU A 126 -4.33 11.75 -12.65
N GLN A 127 -3.56 12.81 -12.83
CA GLN A 127 -3.94 14.20 -12.49
C GLN A 127 -4.45 14.28 -11.04
N ALA A 128 -3.89 13.44 -10.17
CA ALA A 128 -4.32 13.35 -8.78
C ALA A 128 -3.73 14.51 -7.98
N ASN A 129 -4.56 15.17 -7.15
CA ASN A 129 -4.07 16.10 -6.13
C ASN A 129 -3.59 15.32 -4.91
N ALA A 130 -2.49 14.57 -5.08
CA ALA A 130 -1.95 13.70 -4.07
C ALA A 130 -0.93 14.44 -3.19
N HIS A 131 -1.01 14.20 -1.89
CA HIS A 131 -0.06 14.74 -0.91
C HIS A 131 0.43 13.59 -0.02
N ALA A 132 1.74 13.55 0.23
CA ALA A 132 2.31 12.58 1.14
C ALA A 132 1.85 12.87 2.58
N VAL A 133 1.36 11.86 3.28
CA VAL A 133 1.10 11.88 4.73
C VAL A 133 2.19 11.14 5.50
N GLN A 134 2.88 10.24 4.80
CA GLN A 134 4.07 9.55 5.29
C GLN A 134 5.14 9.56 4.20
N MET A 135 6.41 9.50 4.62
CA MET A 135 7.57 9.51 3.75
C MET A 135 8.55 8.43 4.15
N PRO A 136 9.16 7.73 3.18
CA PRO A 136 10.19 6.75 3.48
C PRO A 136 11.46 7.41 4.03
N ILE A 137 12.15 6.69 4.89
CA ILE A 137 13.52 6.96 5.32
C ILE A 137 14.40 5.96 4.56
N GLY A 138 15.15 6.47 3.58
CA GLY A 138 15.92 5.63 2.68
C GLY A 138 15.07 4.90 1.63
N ALA A 139 15.75 4.13 0.80
CA ALA A 139 15.16 3.27 -0.23
C ALA A 139 16.08 2.07 -0.49
N GLU A 140 15.55 1.03 -1.12
CA GLU A 140 16.26 -0.20 -1.43
C GLU A 140 16.81 -0.88 -0.16
N ASP A 141 18.09 -1.25 -0.17
CA ASP A 141 18.81 -1.83 0.98
C ASP A 141 19.02 -0.86 2.16
N LYS A 142 18.70 0.42 1.95
CA LYS A 142 18.78 1.48 2.97
C LYS A 142 17.41 1.95 3.47
N PHE A 143 16.37 1.20 3.18
CA PHE A 143 15.04 1.49 3.67
C PHE A 143 14.95 1.13 5.15
N GLU A 144 14.91 2.15 6.02
CA GLU A 144 14.97 2.01 7.48
C GLU A 144 13.60 2.23 8.14
N GLY A 145 12.65 2.91 7.48
CA GLY A 145 11.39 3.25 8.12
C GLY A 145 10.58 4.30 7.39
N VAL A 146 9.67 4.94 8.13
CA VAL A 146 8.80 6.00 7.58
C VAL A 146 8.71 7.18 8.56
N ILE A 147 8.55 8.38 8.01
CA ILE A 147 8.22 9.60 8.75
C ILE A 147 6.73 9.83 8.62
N ASP A 148 6.01 9.93 9.73
CA ASP A 148 4.64 10.42 9.78
C ASP A 148 4.64 11.95 9.83
N LEU A 149 4.10 12.58 8.79
CA LEU A 149 4.09 14.04 8.64
C LEU A 149 2.95 14.70 9.42
N ILE A 150 1.99 13.92 9.93
CA ILE A 150 0.89 14.41 10.75
C ILE A 150 1.32 14.46 12.22
N GLU A 151 1.91 13.38 12.70
CA GLU A 151 2.39 13.28 14.10
C GLU A 151 3.80 13.84 14.27
N MET A 152 4.53 14.08 13.19
CA MET A 152 5.93 14.50 13.16
C MET A 152 6.85 13.53 13.92
N LYS A 153 6.64 12.25 13.66
CA LYS A 153 7.41 11.14 14.23
C LYS A 153 7.99 10.27 13.13
N ALA A 154 9.06 9.58 13.45
CA ALA A 154 9.68 8.58 12.59
C ALA A 154 9.54 7.21 13.23
N ASP A 155 9.01 6.25 12.47
CA ASP A 155 8.94 4.85 12.82
C ASP A 155 10.08 4.12 12.11
N LEU A 156 11.06 3.66 12.88
CA LEU A 156 12.26 2.93 12.42
C LEU A 156 12.00 1.44 12.58
N TYR A 157 12.10 0.68 11.52
CA TYR A 157 11.86 -0.76 11.53
C TYR A 157 13.09 -1.54 11.97
N ASP A 158 12.87 -2.61 12.74
CA ASP A 158 13.91 -3.54 13.13
C ASP A 158 14.20 -4.51 11.97
N GLU A 159 15.46 -4.55 11.52
CA GLU A 159 15.90 -5.40 10.40
C GLU A 159 15.73 -6.90 10.71
N ASP A 160 15.89 -7.31 11.97
CA ASP A 160 15.85 -8.72 12.37
C ASP A 160 14.43 -9.32 12.44
N GLU A 161 13.37 -8.47 12.40
CA GLU A 161 11.99 -8.91 12.64
C GLU A 161 11.03 -8.62 11.49
N LEU A 162 11.51 -8.48 10.26
CA LEU A 162 10.71 -8.23 9.05
C LEU A 162 9.72 -7.05 9.22
N GLY A 163 10.13 -6.00 9.93
CA GLY A 163 9.31 -4.82 10.17
C GLY A 163 8.09 -5.04 11.09
N THR A 164 8.08 -6.14 11.86
CA THR A 164 7.02 -6.40 12.85
C THR A 164 7.18 -5.59 14.12
N LYS A 165 8.39 -5.15 14.40
CA LYS A 165 8.74 -4.22 15.48
C LYS A 165 9.33 -2.95 14.91
N TRP A 166 9.07 -1.86 15.55
CA TRP A 166 9.61 -0.55 15.21
C TRP A 166 9.75 0.31 16.46
N ASP A 167 10.70 1.23 16.40
CA ASP A 167 10.90 2.28 17.39
C ASP A 167 10.38 3.61 16.86
N THR A 168 9.57 4.31 17.66
CA THR A 168 9.04 5.62 17.30
C THR A 168 9.87 6.71 17.96
N VAL A 169 10.46 7.59 17.14
CA VAL A 169 11.29 8.72 17.58
C VAL A 169 10.77 10.04 17.01
N ASP A 170 11.22 11.17 17.56
CA ASP A 170 10.85 12.48 17.01
C ASP A 170 11.48 12.72 15.63
N ALA A 171 10.66 13.14 14.67
CA ALA A 171 11.08 13.32 13.28
C ALA A 171 11.97 14.56 13.03
N VAL A 172 12.23 15.39 14.03
CA VAL A 172 12.96 16.67 13.90
C VAL A 172 14.35 16.50 13.26
N SER A 173 15.03 15.38 13.52
CA SER A 173 16.33 15.09 12.92
C SER A 173 16.27 14.65 11.45
N TYR A 174 15.09 14.28 10.95
CA TYR A 174 14.89 13.75 9.59
C TYR A 174 14.23 14.77 8.64
N THR A 175 13.48 15.76 9.16
CA THR A 175 12.73 16.72 8.34
C THR A 175 13.63 17.73 7.61
N HIS A 176 14.83 17.99 8.08
CA HIS A 176 15.76 18.90 7.40
C HIS A 176 16.38 18.30 6.13
N LEU A 177 16.33 16.98 5.95
CA LEU A 177 16.81 16.33 4.73
C LEU A 177 15.96 16.68 3.50
N ARG A 178 14.72 17.12 3.69
CA ARG A 178 13.78 17.46 2.61
C ARG A 178 13.68 18.94 2.25
N ALA A 179 14.20 19.83 3.07
CA ALA A 179 14.16 21.27 2.78
C ALA A 179 14.98 21.65 1.52
N HIS A 180 15.77 20.72 0.98
CA HIS A 180 16.57 20.89 -0.23
C HIS A 180 15.92 20.32 -1.51
N GLU A 181 14.76 19.65 -1.42
CA GLU A 181 14.16 18.92 -2.54
C GLU A 181 12.83 19.51 -3.05
N THR A 182 12.39 20.66 -2.56
CA THR A 182 11.27 21.37 -3.19
C THR A 182 11.76 22.07 -4.45
N PRO A 183 11.41 21.63 -5.66
CA PRO A 183 11.62 22.44 -6.87
C PRO A 183 10.75 23.70 -6.75
N GLU A 184 11.37 24.84 -6.97
CA GLU A 184 10.68 26.13 -7.12
C GLU A 184 9.70 26.13 -8.31
#